data_f92d55ae688886628f02e9fe4d56027c
#
_entry.id   f92d55ae688886628f02e9fe4d56027c
#
_cell.length_a   1.000
_cell.length_b   1.000
_cell.length_c   1.000
_cell.angle_alpha   90.00
_cell.angle_beta   90.00
_cell.angle_gamma   90.00
#
_symmetry.space_group_name_H-M   'P 1'
#
loop_
_entity.id
_entity.type
_entity.pdbx_description
1 polymer ?
#
loop_
_entity_poly.entity_id
_entity_poly.type
_entity_poly.pdbx_seq_one_letter_code
_entity_poly.pdbx_strand_id
1 'polypeptide(L)'
;MASRRQIREAVVQFLYCTEMDGKVEPAARREPFWEFMTEADRRSLQLATFRTVHHLAHGRDGRWQELLERLPGAMAHLAAWPQAAGLKLELERVAALETAWSDALVKLERLPRDDDDAAVADSFSVAMHAFFQVDRALAASRQRFLEGLGDVPALRGQLEAVAASVRRLQRFSDRLRMVEDPEKFPEQADLAKLREAKASLRKLRQQTDELVDAVLAHKETLDATLASVVDNYVPERIDPVDRAVLRLGAYELLHTTTPRKVAINEAIELARRFGTTDSHRFVNGVLDRIAKQP
;
A
#
# COMPACT_ATOMS: atom_id res chain seq x y z
N MET A 1 -8.01 -10.43 5.48
CA MET A 1 -6.85 -10.98 6.22
C MET A 1 -6.07 -11.91 5.30
N ALA A 2 -4.74 -11.79 5.26
CA ALA A 2 -3.91 -12.74 4.53
C ALA A 2 -4.16 -14.16 5.04
N SER A 3 -4.41 -15.09 4.12
CA SER A 3 -4.63 -16.49 4.47
C SER A 3 -3.30 -17.20 4.72
N ARG A 4 -3.29 -18.23 5.56
CA ARG A 4 -2.10 -19.07 5.76
C ARG A 4 -1.55 -19.64 4.45
N ARG A 5 -2.43 -19.90 3.49
CA ARG A 5 -2.07 -20.38 2.15
C ARG A 5 -1.30 -19.32 1.36
N GLN A 6 -1.78 -18.07 1.34
CA GLN A 6 -1.05 -16.97 0.68
C GLN A 6 0.34 -16.75 1.27
N ILE A 7 0.49 -16.90 2.59
CA ILE A 7 1.80 -16.80 3.24
C ILE A 7 2.73 -17.91 2.73
N ARG A 8 2.28 -19.18 2.71
CA ARG A 8 3.07 -20.31 2.21
C ARG A 8 3.44 -20.15 0.73
N GLU A 9 2.50 -19.69 -0.09
CA GLU A 9 2.74 -19.39 -1.51
C GLU A 9 3.88 -18.37 -1.68
N ALA A 10 3.82 -17.27 -0.93
CA ALA A 10 4.86 -16.23 -0.94
C ALA A 10 6.21 -16.77 -0.43
N VAL A 11 6.22 -17.62 0.61
CA VAL A 11 7.45 -18.26 1.11
C VAL A 11 8.09 -19.14 0.04
N VAL A 12 7.31 -20.01 -0.63
CA VAL A 12 7.84 -20.89 -1.70
C VAL A 12 8.41 -20.06 -2.83
N GLN A 13 7.72 -19.00 -3.25
CA GLN A 13 8.21 -18.11 -4.31
C GLN A 13 9.49 -17.39 -3.91
N PHE A 14 9.58 -16.91 -2.66
CA PHE A 14 10.82 -16.28 -2.17
C PHE A 14 11.99 -17.27 -2.13
N LEU A 15 11.78 -18.46 -1.56
CA LEU A 15 12.80 -19.51 -1.50
C LEU A 15 13.26 -19.92 -2.90
N TYR A 16 12.32 -20.05 -3.85
CA TYR A 16 12.64 -20.30 -5.26
C TYR A 16 13.53 -19.20 -5.86
N CYS A 17 13.16 -17.93 -5.66
CA CYS A 17 13.95 -16.79 -6.16
C CYS A 17 15.39 -16.79 -5.58
N THR A 18 15.56 -17.16 -4.32
CA THR A 18 16.91 -17.25 -3.69
C THR A 18 17.75 -18.39 -4.27
N GLU A 19 17.11 -19.47 -4.70
CA GLU A 19 17.78 -20.62 -5.32
C GLU A 19 18.27 -20.34 -6.74
N MET A 20 17.43 -19.67 -7.54
CA MET A 20 17.73 -19.37 -8.93
C MET A 20 18.92 -18.43 -9.12
N ASP A 21 19.20 -17.61 -8.13
CA ASP A 21 20.18 -16.52 -8.23
C ASP A 21 21.30 -16.66 -7.16
N GLY A 22 21.70 -17.86 -6.86
CA GLY A 22 22.60 -18.33 -5.78
C GLY A 22 23.79 -17.44 -5.36
N LYS A 23 23.94 -16.24 -5.95
CA LYS A 23 25.01 -15.26 -5.68
C LYS A 23 24.56 -14.07 -4.82
N VAL A 24 23.26 -13.91 -4.58
CA VAL A 24 22.72 -12.75 -3.86
C VAL A 24 22.18 -13.18 -2.51
N GLU A 25 22.62 -12.50 -1.46
CA GLU A 25 22.14 -12.74 -0.10
C GLU A 25 20.62 -12.60 -0.01
N PRO A 26 19.91 -13.49 0.72
CA PRO A 26 18.46 -13.44 0.87
C PRO A 26 17.93 -12.08 1.35
N ALA A 27 18.67 -11.41 2.23
CA ALA A 27 18.29 -10.09 2.75
C ALA A 27 18.21 -9.02 1.65
N ALA A 28 19.14 -9.04 0.69
CA ALA A 28 19.16 -8.07 -0.41
C ALA A 28 18.02 -8.30 -1.42
N ARG A 29 17.38 -9.48 -1.39
CA ARG A 29 16.27 -9.82 -2.28
C ARG A 29 14.90 -9.46 -1.75
N ARG A 30 14.77 -9.14 -0.48
CA ARG A 30 13.46 -8.91 0.14
C ARG A 30 12.68 -7.77 -0.51
N GLU A 31 13.30 -6.61 -0.64
CA GLU A 31 12.59 -5.46 -1.23
C GLU A 31 12.20 -5.71 -2.69
N PRO A 32 13.10 -6.14 -3.61
CA PRO A 32 12.71 -6.45 -4.98
C PRO A 32 11.61 -7.53 -5.08
N PHE A 33 11.67 -8.56 -4.23
CA PHE A 33 10.63 -9.60 -4.17
C PHE A 33 9.27 -8.99 -3.79
N TRP A 34 9.23 -8.16 -2.74
CA TRP A 34 7.98 -7.55 -2.31
C TRP A 34 7.47 -6.50 -3.28
N GLU A 35 8.35 -5.78 -3.97
CA GLU A 35 7.95 -4.87 -5.05
C GLU A 35 7.20 -5.62 -6.15
N PHE A 36 7.71 -6.77 -6.57
CA PHE A 36 7.05 -7.62 -7.56
C PHE A 36 5.77 -8.27 -7.01
N MET A 37 5.84 -8.92 -5.86
CA MET A 37 4.73 -9.69 -5.28
C MET A 37 3.53 -8.83 -4.91
N THR A 38 3.75 -7.59 -4.51
CA THR A 38 2.67 -6.69 -4.09
C THR A 38 2.18 -5.77 -5.20
N GLU A 39 2.63 -5.94 -6.44
CA GLU A 39 2.24 -5.05 -7.54
C GLU A 39 0.72 -5.01 -7.75
N ALA A 40 0.06 -6.15 -7.87
CA ALA A 40 -1.39 -6.24 -8.00
C ALA A 40 -2.13 -5.71 -6.77
N ASP A 41 -1.61 -6.00 -5.57
CA ASP A 41 -2.16 -5.52 -4.31
C ASP A 41 -1.95 -4.00 -4.16
N ARG A 42 -0.82 -3.48 -4.63
CA ARG A 42 -0.53 -2.04 -4.68
C ARG A 42 -1.52 -1.31 -5.58
N ARG A 43 -1.81 -1.85 -6.76
CA ARG A 43 -2.86 -1.33 -7.66
C ARG A 43 -4.23 -1.33 -6.98
N SER A 44 -4.60 -2.43 -6.36
CA SER A 44 -5.86 -2.55 -5.60
C SER A 44 -5.93 -1.52 -4.46
N LEU A 45 -4.84 -1.32 -3.74
CA LEU A 45 -4.73 -0.33 -2.67
C LEU A 45 -4.83 1.11 -3.21
N GLN A 46 -4.19 1.40 -4.34
CA GLN A 46 -4.29 2.70 -5.00
C GLN A 46 -5.72 3.01 -5.44
N LEU A 47 -6.42 2.05 -6.02
CA LEU A 47 -7.84 2.17 -6.38
C LEU A 47 -8.74 2.38 -5.15
N ALA A 48 -8.47 1.67 -4.05
CA ALA A 48 -9.18 1.86 -2.79
C ALA A 48 -8.92 3.27 -2.23
N THR A 49 -7.67 3.73 -2.28
CA THR A 49 -7.27 5.08 -1.88
C THR A 49 -8.00 6.13 -2.71
N PHE A 50 -8.01 5.98 -4.03
CA PHE A 50 -8.72 6.89 -4.93
C PHE A 50 -10.22 6.95 -4.64
N ARG A 51 -10.89 5.80 -4.49
CA ARG A 51 -12.32 5.75 -4.17
C ARG A 51 -12.62 6.47 -2.84
N THR A 52 -11.74 6.33 -1.87
CA THR A 52 -11.86 7.02 -0.58
C THR A 52 -11.67 8.53 -0.76
N VAL A 53 -10.65 8.96 -1.51
CA VAL A 53 -10.42 10.38 -1.86
C VAL A 53 -11.63 10.98 -2.55
N HIS A 54 -12.15 10.32 -3.58
CA HIS A 54 -13.33 10.76 -4.32
C HIS A 54 -14.56 10.88 -3.41
N HIS A 55 -14.79 9.90 -2.54
CA HIS A 55 -15.88 9.93 -1.57
C HIS A 55 -15.73 11.11 -0.60
N LEU A 56 -14.54 11.32 -0.04
CA LEU A 56 -14.27 12.41 0.90
C LEU A 56 -14.32 13.81 0.24
N ALA A 57 -14.03 13.90 -1.06
CA ALA A 57 -14.11 15.13 -1.83
C ALA A 57 -15.55 15.51 -2.22
N HIS A 58 -16.52 14.59 -2.00
CA HIS A 58 -17.91 14.86 -2.37
C HIS A 58 -18.46 16.13 -1.72
N GLY A 59 -19.11 16.99 -2.53
CA GLY A 59 -19.67 18.26 -2.10
C GLY A 59 -18.66 19.42 -1.99
N ARG A 60 -17.36 19.19 -2.28
CA ARG A 60 -16.34 20.23 -2.27
C ARG A 60 -16.61 21.29 -3.35
N ASP A 61 -17.04 20.90 -4.53
CA ASP A 61 -17.23 21.83 -5.66
C ASP A 61 -18.24 22.93 -5.35
N GLY A 62 -19.34 22.60 -4.69
CA GLY A 62 -20.29 23.61 -4.22
C GLY A 62 -19.67 24.60 -3.23
N ARG A 63 -18.75 24.14 -2.36
CA ARG A 63 -18.02 25.02 -1.44
C ARG A 63 -16.97 25.88 -2.13
N TRP A 64 -16.37 25.35 -3.19
CA TRP A 64 -15.47 26.11 -4.03
C TRP A 64 -16.22 27.21 -4.80
N GLN A 65 -17.38 26.93 -5.37
CA GLN A 65 -18.23 27.94 -6.00
C GLN A 65 -18.64 29.05 -5.02
N GLU A 66 -19.02 28.70 -3.79
CA GLU A 66 -19.32 29.70 -2.74
C GLU A 66 -18.12 30.62 -2.45
N LEU A 67 -16.88 30.10 -2.50
CA LEU A 67 -15.68 30.93 -2.34
C LEU A 67 -15.46 31.80 -3.56
N LEU A 68 -15.56 31.27 -4.78
CA LEU A 68 -15.41 32.03 -6.04
C LEU A 68 -16.30 33.24 -6.11
N GLU A 69 -17.56 33.11 -5.70
CA GLU A 69 -18.52 34.23 -5.67
C GLU A 69 -18.10 35.35 -4.72
N ARG A 70 -17.39 35.04 -3.65
CA ARG A 70 -16.94 35.97 -2.61
C ARG A 70 -15.57 36.58 -2.87
N LEU A 71 -14.74 35.96 -3.70
CA LEU A 71 -13.39 36.41 -4.00
C LEU A 71 -13.31 37.84 -4.52
N PRO A 72 -14.12 38.29 -5.50
CA PRO A 72 -14.00 39.64 -6.06
C PRO A 72 -14.18 40.73 -5.00
N GLY A 73 -15.18 40.59 -4.12
CA GLY A 73 -15.41 41.55 -3.03
C GLY A 73 -14.25 41.56 -2.01
N ALA A 74 -13.75 40.38 -1.61
CA ALA A 74 -12.60 40.28 -0.70
C ALA A 74 -11.35 40.90 -1.31
N MET A 75 -11.09 40.64 -2.59
CA MET A 75 -9.93 41.18 -3.30
C MET A 75 -10.01 42.72 -3.40
N ALA A 76 -11.19 43.29 -3.61
CA ALA A 76 -11.39 44.74 -3.63
C ALA A 76 -11.10 45.37 -2.25
N HIS A 77 -11.58 44.75 -1.15
CA HIS A 77 -11.27 45.20 0.20
C HIS A 77 -9.78 45.13 0.51
N LEU A 78 -9.11 44.02 0.15
CA LEU A 78 -7.67 43.85 0.38
C LEU A 78 -6.83 44.83 -0.47
N ALA A 79 -7.24 45.10 -1.68
CA ALA A 79 -6.56 46.05 -2.58
C ALA A 79 -6.61 47.51 -2.07
N ALA A 80 -7.66 47.87 -1.33
CA ALA A 80 -7.80 49.20 -0.75
C ALA A 80 -6.86 49.42 0.48
N TRP A 81 -6.22 48.38 0.99
CA TRP A 81 -5.35 48.45 2.15
C TRP A 81 -3.93 47.99 1.82
N PRO A 82 -2.96 48.89 1.61
CA PRO A 82 -1.59 48.54 1.26
C PRO A 82 -0.90 47.59 2.28
N GLN A 83 -1.24 47.71 3.58
CA GLN A 83 -0.71 46.84 4.63
C GLN A 83 -1.21 45.40 4.52
N ALA A 84 -2.31 45.15 3.79
CA ALA A 84 -2.86 43.82 3.56
C ALA A 84 -2.37 43.17 2.26
N ALA A 85 -1.34 43.73 1.60
CA ALA A 85 -0.83 43.19 0.34
C ALA A 85 -0.38 41.73 0.44
N GLY A 86 0.27 41.34 1.54
CA GLY A 86 0.66 39.96 1.78
C GLY A 86 -0.54 39.01 1.90
N LEU A 87 -1.59 39.43 2.60
CA LEU A 87 -2.83 38.66 2.74
C LEU A 87 -3.58 38.52 1.42
N LYS A 88 -3.57 39.58 0.59
CA LYS A 88 -4.12 39.55 -0.78
C LYS A 88 -3.42 38.51 -1.63
N LEU A 89 -2.08 38.52 -1.64
CA LEU A 89 -1.28 37.53 -2.37
C LEU A 89 -1.55 36.09 -1.93
N GLU A 90 -1.71 35.89 -0.61
CA GLU A 90 -2.02 34.56 -0.09
C GLU A 90 -3.44 34.11 -0.49
N LEU A 91 -4.43 35.00 -0.53
CA LEU A 91 -5.77 34.68 -1.04
C LEU A 91 -5.78 34.37 -2.55
N GLU A 92 -4.99 35.10 -3.34
CA GLU A 92 -4.79 34.79 -4.77
C GLU A 92 -4.17 33.40 -4.95
N ARG A 93 -3.20 33.07 -4.10
CA ARG A 93 -2.55 31.75 -4.09
C ARG A 93 -3.52 30.63 -3.70
N VAL A 94 -4.37 30.87 -2.71
CA VAL A 94 -5.45 29.93 -2.34
C VAL A 94 -6.35 29.68 -3.55
N ALA A 95 -6.82 30.71 -4.25
CA ALA A 95 -7.69 30.56 -5.41
C ALA A 95 -7.01 29.77 -6.55
N ALA A 96 -5.74 30.04 -6.84
CA ALA A 96 -4.99 29.30 -7.86
C ALA A 96 -4.81 27.81 -7.48
N LEU A 97 -4.50 27.54 -6.22
CA LEU A 97 -4.34 26.17 -5.73
C LEU A 97 -5.66 25.40 -5.65
N GLU A 98 -6.80 26.07 -5.37
CA GLU A 98 -8.13 25.44 -5.44
C GLU A 98 -8.45 24.97 -6.86
N THR A 99 -8.12 25.78 -7.87
CA THR A 99 -8.26 25.38 -9.28
C THR A 99 -7.35 24.20 -9.60
N ALA A 100 -6.07 24.30 -9.25
CA ALA A 100 -5.10 23.22 -9.47
C ALA A 100 -5.51 21.90 -8.79
N TRP A 101 -6.11 21.98 -7.60
CA TRP A 101 -6.63 20.82 -6.89
C TRP A 101 -7.79 20.17 -7.67
N SER A 102 -8.75 20.96 -8.17
CA SER A 102 -9.86 20.44 -8.99
C SER A 102 -9.35 19.80 -10.28
N ASP A 103 -8.40 20.44 -10.96
CA ASP A 103 -7.77 19.91 -12.18
C ASP A 103 -7.03 18.59 -11.92
N ALA A 104 -6.30 18.50 -10.78
CA ALA A 104 -5.61 17.29 -10.40
C ALA A 104 -6.58 16.12 -10.11
N LEU A 105 -7.73 16.38 -9.47
CA LEU A 105 -8.76 15.37 -9.24
C LEU A 105 -9.38 14.91 -10.56
N VAL A 106 -9.75 15.84 -11.45
CA VAL A 106 -10.29 15.52 -12.79
C VAL A 106 -9.28 14.70 -13.61
N LYS A 107 -7.99 15.02 -13.50
CA LYS A 107 -6.94 14.24 -14.16
C LYS A 107 -6.91 12.80 -13.65
N LEU A 108 -6.98 12.60 -12.34
CA LEU A 108 -7.06 11.26 -11.72
C LEU A 108 -8.30 10.49 -12.17
N GLU A 109 -9.46 11.16 -12.29
CA GLU A 109 -10.71 10.54 -12.71
C GLU A 109 -10.68 10.04 -14.17
N ARG A 110 -9.90 10.69 -15.03
CA ARG A 110 -9.77 10.35 -16.45
C ARG A 110 -8.77 9.26 -16.74
N LEU A 111 -7.87 8.94 -15.80
CA LEU A 111 -6.89 7.88 -16.02
C LEU A 111 -7.56 6.50 -16.08
N PRO A 112 -7.12 5.62 -17.00
CA PRO A 112 -7.58 4.23 -17.06
C PRO A 112 -7.31 3.52 -15.74
N ARG A 113 -8.23 2.63 -15.34
CA ARG A 113 -8.16 1.94 -14.03
C ARG A 113 -8.09 0.43 -14.15
N ASP A 114 -8.49 -0.08 -15.32
CA ASP A 114 -8.67 -1.52 -15.57
C ASP A 114 -7.60 -2.06 -16.54
N ASP A 115 -6.53 -1.30 -16.80
CA ASP A 115 -5.47 -1.70 -17.71
C ASP A 115 -4.35 -2.40 -16.93
N ASP A 116 -3.99 -3.62 -17.37
CA ASP A 116 -2.87 -4.38 -16.79
C ASP A 116 -1.50 -3.84 -17.24
N ASP A 117 -1.47 -2.76 -18.04
CA ASP A 117 -0.24 -2.11 -18.46
C ASP A 117 0.45 -1.41 -17.27
N ALA A 118 1.69 -1.77 -17.02
CA ALA A 118 2.53 -1.20 -15.98
C ALA A 118 2.70 0.32 -16.14
N ALA A 119 2.81 0.84 -17.38
CA ALA A 119 2.94 2.26 -17.64
C ALA A 119 1.69 3.06 -17.24
N VAL A 120 0.51 2.46 -17.36
CA VAL A 120 -0.76 3.05 -16.91
C VAL A 120 -0.82 3.10 -15.38
N ALA A 121 -0.40 2.03 -14.71
CA ALA A 121 -0.34 1.96 -13.25
C ALA A 121 0.63 3.01 -12.68
N ASP A 122 1.79 3.19 -13.30
CA ASP A 122 2.77 4.21 -12.93
C ASP A 122 2.23 5.62 -13.13
N SER A 123 1.52 5.87 -14.23
CA SER A 123 0.88 7.16 -14.51
C SER A 123 -0.17 7.51 -13.45
N PHE A 124 -0.95 6.54 -13.00
CA PHE A 124 -1.93 6.72 -11.93
C PHE A 124 -1.25 7.00 -10.58
N SER A 125 -0.18 6.29 -10.25
CA SER A 125 0.63 6.50 -9.04
C SER A 125 1.22 7.91 -8.99
N VAL A 126 1.81 8.36 -10.09
CA VAL A 126 2.38 9.71 -10.24
C VAL A 126 1.30 10.79 -10.09
N ALA A 127 0.16 10.61 -10.73
CA ALA A 127 -0.96 11.56 -10.64
C ALA A 127 -1.55 11.62 -9.22
N MET A 128 -1.66 10.49 -8.52
CA MET A 128 -2.11 10.44 -7.13
C MET A 128 -1.14 11.17 -6.20
N HIS A 129 0.17 10.96 -6.39
CA HIS A 129 1.19 11.66 -5.62
C HIS A 129 1.13 13.18 -5.85
N ALA A 130 1.01 13.60 -7.11
CA ALA A 130 0.87 15.01 -7.47
C ALA A 130 -0.39 15.65 -6.85
N PHE A 131 -1.51 14.93 -6.84
CA PHE A 131 -2.75 15.37 -6.19
C PHE A 131 -2.54 15.65 -4.69
N PHE A 132 -1.92 14.73 -3.95
CA PHE A 132 -1.64 14.95 -2.53
C PHE A 132 -0.62 16.07 -2.28
N GLN A 133 0.31 16.30 -3.21
CA GLN A 133 1.21 17.46 -3.11
C GLN A 133 0.47 18.78 -3.26
N VAL A 134 -0.45 18.87 -4.22
CA VAL A 134 -1.29 20.06 -4.40
C VAL A 134 -2.17 20.28 -3.17
N ASP A 135 -2.77 19.21 -2.62
CA ASP A 135 -3.61 19.32 -1.42
C ASP A 135 -2.81 19.84 -0.21
N ARG A 136 -1.59 19.35 0.01
CA ARG A 136 -0.70 19.85 1.08
C ARG A 136 -0.33 21.31 0.89
N ALA A 137 0.01 21.72 -0.33
CA ALA A 137 0.32 23.11 -0.63
C ALA A 137 -0.89 24.03 -0.40
N LEU A 138 -2.07 23.59 -0.83
CA LEU A 138 -3.34 24.31 -0.65
C LEU A 138 -3.70 24.45 0.83
N ALA A 139 -3.60 23.35 1.61
CA ALA A 139 -3.88 23.39 3.04
C ALA A 139 -2.96 24.36 3.79
N ALA A 140 -1.67 24.38 3.45
CA ALA A 140 -0.72 25.32 4.02
C ALA A 140 -1.03 26.79 3.64
N SER A 141 -1.44 27.03 2.38
CA SER A 141 -1.80 28.37 1.92
C SER A 141 -3.07 28.87 2.60
N ARG A 142 -4.09 28.02 2.74
CA ARG A 142 -5.32 28.37 3.47
C ARG A 142 -5.03 28.71 4.95
N GLN A 143 -4.14 27.95 5.57
CA GLN A 143 -3.74 28.20 6.95
C GLN A 143 -3.06 29.57 7.10
N ARG A 144 -2.09 29.89 6.23
CA ARG A 144 -1.42 31.20 6.23
C ARG A 144 -2.39 32.36 5.99
N PHE A 145 -3.35 32.19 5.08
CA PHE A 145 -4.42 33.17 4.90
C PHE A 145 -5.25 33.38 6.17
N LEU A 146 -5.66 32.31 6.83
CA LEU A 146 -6.47 32.39 8.06
C LEU A 146 -5.69 32.99 9.24
N GLU A 147 -4.39 32.70 9.36
CA GLU A 147 -3.50 33.28 10.36
C GLU A 147 -3.27 34.78 10.11
N GLY A 148 -3.01 35.17 8.85
CA GLY A 148 -2.78 36.56 8.46
C GLY A 148 -4.00 37.48 8.64
N LEU A 149 -5.21 36.93 8.83
CA LEU A 149 -6.38 37.75 9.21
C LEU A 149 -6.23 38.40 10.60
N GLY A 150 -5.38 37.83 11.46
CA GLY A 150 -5.03 38.40 12.75
C GLY A 150 -4.28 39.71 12.67
N ASP A 151 -3.51 39.90 11.60
CA ASP A 151 -2.66 41.08 11.37
C ASP A 151 -3.46 42.28 10.82
N VAL A 152 -4.70 42.06 10.35
CA VAL A 152 -5.55 43.10 9.77
C VAL A 152 -6.95 43.15 10.44
N PRO A 153 -7.01 43.42 11.72
CA PRO A 153 -8.28 43.37 12.48
C PRO A 153 -9.37 44.29 11.92
N ALA A 154 -9.00 45.41 11.30
CA ALA A 154 -9.93 46.35 10.68
C ALA A 154 -10.73 45.76 9.48
N LEU A 155 -10.13 44.76 8.77
CA LEU A 155 -10.77 44.09 7.64
C LEU A 155 -11.51 42.81 8.04
N ARG A 156 -11.40 42.38 9.29
CA ARG A 156 -11.89 41.07 9.74
C ARG A 156 -13.38 40.86 9.45
N GLY A 157 -14.23 41.87 9.69
CA GLY A 157 -15.66 41.79 9.40
C GLY A 157 -15.98 41.67 7.91
N GLN A 158 -15.18 42.36 7.06
CA GLN A 158 -15.36 42.35 5.58
C GLN A 158 -14.86 41.02 4.96
N LEU A 159 -13.89 40.35 5.59
CA LEU A 159 -13.28 39.11 5.10
C LEU A 159 -13.89 37.86 5.77
N GLU A 160 -14.77 37.99 6.77
CA GLU A 160 -15.30 36.85 7.53
C GLU A 160 -16.01 35.83 6.65
N ALA A 161 -16.80 36.30 5.65
CA ALA A 161 -17.51 35.41 4.73
C ALA A 161 -16.55 34.55 3.89
N VAL A 162 -15.42 35.13 3.45
CA VAL A 162 -14.36 34.41 2.71
C VAL A 162 -13.61 33.48 3.65
N ALA A 163 -13.23 33.95 4.84
CA ALA A 163 -12.58 33.15 5.85
C ALA A 163 -13.41 31.91 6.24
N ALA A 164 -14.72 32.07 6.40
CA ALA A 164 -15.62 30.96 6.67
C ALA A 164 -15.67 29.94 5.51
N SER A 165 -15.62 30.42 4.25
CA SER A 165 -15.54 29.51 3.08
C SER A 165 -14.21 28.77 3.03
N VAL A 166 -13.10 29.46 3.28
CA VAL A 166 -11.77 28.84 3.37
C VAL A 166 -11.71 27.78 4.48
N ARG A 167 -12.23 28.06 5.67
CA ARG A 167 -12.31 27.08 6.78
C ARG A 167 -13.16 25.85 6.39
N ARG A 168 -14.27 26.04 5.66
CA ARG A 168 -15.09 24.91 5.18
C ARG A 168 -14.31 24.04 4.19
N LEU A 169 -13.57 24.65 3.26
CA LEU A 169 -12.73 23.94 2.31
C LEU A 169 -11.54 23.26 2.99
N GLN A 170 -10.97 23.86 4.05
CA GLN A 170 -9.89 23.25 4.82
C GLN A 170 -10.27 21.88 5.41
N ARG A 171 -11.51 21.70 5.84
CA ARG A 171 -12.00 20.41 6.38
C ARG A 171 -11.89 19.26 5.39
N PHE A 172 -11.94 19.52 4.07
CA PHE A 172 -11.72 18.48 3.06
C PHE A 172 -10.24 18.03 3.06
N SER A 173 -9.29 18.96 3.09
CA SER A 173 -7.87 18.63 3.20
C SER A 173 -7.54 17.91 4.52
N ASP A 174 -8.15 18.33 5.63
CA ASP A 174 -7.96 17.65 6.92
C ASP A 174 -8.45 16.19 6.87
N ARG A 175 -9.57 15.92 6.20
CA ARG A 175 -10.07 14.56 5.99
C ARG A 175 -9.18 13.77 5.02
N LEU A 176 -8.66 14.39 3.96
CA LEU A 176 -7.77 13.74 3.00
C LEU A 176 -6.44 13.32 3.62
N ARG A 177 -5.89 14.09 4.58
CA ARG A 177 -4.70 13.70 5.33
C ARG A 177 -4.87 12.38 6.08
N MET A 178 -6.08 12.06 6.53
CA MET A 178 -6.38 10.79 7.20
C MET A 178 -6.22 9.59 6.24
N VAL A 179 -6.36 9.80 4.93
CA VAL A 179 -6.20 8.74 3.90
C VAL A 179 -4.74 8.29 3.78
N GLU A 180 -3.78 9.18 4.00
CA GLU A 180 -2.35 8.85 3.96
C GLU A 180 -1.99 7.87 5.09
N ASP A 181 -2.53 8.10 6.30
CA ASP A 181 -2.28 7.30 7.51
C ASP A 181 -3.59 6.83 8.18
N PRO A 182 -4.39 6.01 7.52
CA PRO A 182 -5.74 5.66 8.00
C PRO A 182 -5.73 4.89 9.32
N GLU A 183 -4.60 4.30 9.71
CA GLU A 183 -4.43 3.57 10.97
C GLU A 183 -4.43 4.47 12.20
N LYS A 184 -4.05 5.74 12.03
CA LYS A 184 -4.09 6.74 13.12
C LYS A 184 -5.52 7.21 13.46
N PHE A 185 -6.49 6.87 12.62
CA PHE A 185 -7.89 7.33 12.74
C PHE A 185 -8.86 6.14 12.78
N PRO A 186 -8.77 5.27 13.82
CA PRO A 186 -9.58 4.04 13.89
C PRO A 186 -11.07 4.31 13.97
N GLU A 187 -11.50 5.47 14.48
CA GLU A 187 -12.88 5.89 14.62
C GLU A 187 -13.54 6.31 13.29
N GLN A 188 -12.74 6.57 12.24
CA GLN A 188 -13.28 7.02 10.95
C GLN A 188 -13.78 5.83 10.13
N ALA A 189 -15.11 5.67 10.05
CA ALA A 189 -15.74 4.56 9.33
C ALA A 189 -15.40 4.56 7.82
N ASP A 190 -15.32 5.73 7.20
CA ASP A 190 -15.01 5.90 5.77
C ASP A 190 -13.63 5.31 5.39
N LEU A 191 -12.71 5.20 6.36
CA LEU A 191 -11.38 4.67 6.16
C LEU A 191 -11.26 3.17 6.48
N ALA A 192 -12.32 2.51 6.94
CA ALA A 192 -12.27 1.13 7.43
C ALA A 192 -11.71 0.15 6.38
N LYS A 193 -12.22 0.21 5.15
CA LYS A 193 -11.77 -0.67 4.05
C LYS A 193 -10.30 -0.43 3.68
N LEU A 194 -9.86 0.83 3.68
CA LEU A 194 -8.48 1.18 3.38
C LEU A 194 -7.53 0.71 4.49
N ARG A 195 -7.92 0.86 5.76
CA ARG A 195 -7.18 0.30 6.91
C ARG A 195 -7.04 -1.20 6.82
N GLU A 196 -8.14 -1.90 6.54
CA GLU A 196 -8.15 -3.36 6.42
C GLU A 196 -7.22 -3.84 5.28
N ALA A 197 -7.26 -3.19 4.12
CA ALA A 197 -6.39 -3.50 2.99
C ALA A 197 -4.90 -3.31 3.35
N LYS A 198 -4.54 -2.14 3.91
CA LYS A 198 -3.16 -1.85 4.35
C LYS A 198 -2.67 -2.84 5.42
N ALA A 199 -3.51 -3.11 6.43
CA ALA A 199 -3.17 -4.06 7.50
C ALA A 199 -2.99 -5.49 6.97
N SER A 200 -3.81 -5.92 6.00
CA SER A 200 -3.69 -7.24 5.38
C SER A 200 -2.36 -7.41 4.65
N LEU A 201 -1.94 -6.42 3.85
CA LEU A 201 -0.65 -6.44 3.14
C LEU A 201 0.54 -6.46 4.11
N ARG A 202 0.51 -5.60 5.12
CA ARG A 202 1.57 -5.56 6.15
C ARG A 202 1.71 -6.90 6.85
N LYS A 203 0.57 -7.51 7.25
CA LYS A 203 0.56 -8.82 7.90
C LYS A 203 1.07 -9.93 6.99
N LEU A 204 0.68 -9.92 5.70
CA LEU A 204 1.19 -10.88 4.72
C LEU A 204 2.72 -10.81 4.65
N ARG A 205 3.26 -9.61 4.46
CA ARG A 205 4.70 -9.39 4.39
C ARG A 205 5.41 -9.86 5.67
N GLN A 206 4.97 -9.39 6.82
CA GLN A 206 5.59 -9.72 8.10
C GLN A 206 5.61 -11.24 8.34
N GLN A 207 4.47 -11.91 8.20
CA GLN A 207 4.38 -13.36 8.48
C GLN A 207 5.15 -14.20 7.44
N THR A 208 5.23 -13.74 6.19
CA THR A 208 6.04 -14.39 5.17
C THR A 208 7.52 -14.24 5.50
N ASP A 209 7.98 -13.03 5.83
CA ASP A 209 9.37 -12.77 6.17
C ASP A 209 9.83 -13.56 7.41
N GLU A 210 8.99 -13.61 8.45
CA GLU A 210 9.24 -14.42 9.65
C GLU A 210 9.39 -15.91 9.31
N LEU A 211 8.51 -16.44 8.44
CA LEU A 211 8.56 -17.85 8.06
C LEU A 211 9.75 -18.16 7.12
N VAL A 212 10.08 -17.25 6.21
CA VAL A 212 11.29 -17.35 5.36
C VAL A 212 12.54 -17.41 6.22
N ASP A 213 12.68 -16.47 7.18
CA ASP A 213 13.85 -16.45 8.08
C ASP A 213 13.97 -17.74 8.87
N ALA A 214 12.87 -18.25 9.36
CA ALA A 214 12.83 -19.49 10.10
C ALA A 214 13.25 -20.70 9.24
N VAL A 215 12.76 -20.80 8.01
CA VAL A 215 13.18 -21.87 7.08
C VAL A 215 14.65 -21.75 6.71
N LEU A 216 15.14 -20.54 6.41
CA LEU A 216 16.54 -20.30 6.06
C LEU A 216 17.50 -20.59 7.22
N ALA A 217 17.13 -20.24 8.45
CA ALA A 217 17.90 -20.53 9.65
C ALA A 217 18.07 -22.05 9.89
N HIS A 218 17.11 -22.87 9.43
CA HIS A 218 17.15 -24.32 9.56
C HIS A 218 17.57 -25.04 8.28
N LYS A 219 18.02 -24.31 7.25
CA LYS A 219 18.27 -24.87 5.91
C LYS A 219 19.16 -26.11 5.93
N GLU A 220 20.31 -26.07 6.63
CA GLU A 220 21.25 -27.18 6.68
C GLU A 220 20.64 -28.42 7.34
N THR A 221 19.93 -28.25 8.45
CA THR A 221 19.25 -29.34 9.15
C THR A 221 18.10 -29.93 8.36
N LEU A 222 17.35 -29.08 7.65
CA LEU A 222 16.28 -29.52 6.76
C LEU A 222 16.83 -30.30 5.58
N ASP A 223 17.90 -29.83 4.94
CA ASP A 223 18.56 -30.55 3.83
C ASP A 223 19.15 -31.90 4.29
N ALA A 224 19.75 -31.98 5.49
CA ALA A 224 20.21 -33.22 6.07
C ALA A 224 19.05 -34.20 6.33
N THR A 225 17.90 -33.71 6.83
CA THR A 225 16.71 -34.54 7.03
C THR A 225 16.14 -35.04 5.69
N LEU A 226 16.06 -34.18 4.68
CA LEU A 226 15.65 -34.57 3.34
C LEU A 226 16.58 -35.64 2.75
N ALA A 227 17.88 -35.48 2.92
CA ALA A 227 18.88 -36.44 2.48
C ALA A 227 18.74 -37.82 3.16
N SER A 228 18.25 -37.88 4.39
CA SER A 228 18.04 -39.15 5.13
C SER A 228 16.87 -39.97 4.58
N VAL A 229 15.91 -39.34 3.85
CA VAL A 229 14.70 -40.00 3.37
C VAL A 229 14.61 -40.09 1.84
N VAL A 230 15.47 -39.40 1.11
CA VAL A 230 15.52 -39.44 -0.36
C VAL A 230 16.76 -40.14 -0.82
N ASP A 231 16.61 -41.27 -1.50
CA ASP A 231 17.73 -42.02 -2.05
C ASP A 231 18.53 -41.17 -3.03
N ASN A 232 19.86 -41.13 -2.83
CA ASN A 232 20.78 -40.31 -3.64
C ASN A 232 20.39 -38.81 -3.68
N TYR A 233 20.00 -38.25 -2.52
CA TYR A 233 19.65 -36.84 -2.41
C TYR A 233 20.83 -35.95 -2.82
N VAL A 234 20.63 -35.22 -3.90
CA VAL A 234 21.52 -34.15 -4.38
C VAL A 234 20.66 -32.93 -4.58
N PRO A 235 20.74 -31.92 -3.72
CA PRO A 235 19.85 -30.75 -3.80
C PRO A 235 19.78 -30.13 -5.19
N GLU A 236 20.91 -30.06 -5.90
CA GLU A 236 21.02 -29.45 -7.23
C GLU A 236 20.30 -30.24 -8.34
N ARG A 237 19.94 -31.49 -8.08
CA ARG A 237 19.19 -32.36 -9.03
C ARG A 237 17.68 -32.31 -8.80
N ILE A 238 17.24 -31.76 -7.68
CA ILE A 238 15.80 -31.58 -7.38
C ILE A 238 15.37 -30.27 -8.00
N ASP A 239 14.19 -30.27 -8.61
CA ASP A 239 13.58 -29.04 -9.14
C ASP A 239 13.57 -27.95 -8.04
N PRO A 240 13.99 -26.71 -8.33
CA PRO A 240 14.06 -25.64 -7.33
C PRO A 240 12.72 -25.36 -6.62
N VAL A 241 11.59 -25.54 -7.34
CA VAL A 241 10.25 -25.39 -6.74
C VAL A 241 9.99 -26.51 -5.73
N ASP A 242 10.27 -27.76 -6.12
CA ASP A 242 10.07 -28.92 -5.25
C ASP A 242 10.95 -28.82 -4.00
N ARG A 243 12.17 -28.35 -4.16
CA ARG A 243 13.10 -28.12 -3.05
C ARG A 243 12.60 -27.03 -2.09
N ALA A 244 12.07 -25.94 -2.61
CA ALA A 244 11.45 -24.88 -1.81
C ALA A 244 10.23 -25.39 -1.02
N VAL A 245 9.36 -26.15 -1.69
CA VAL A 245 8.17 -26.75 -1.06
C VAL A 245 8.56 -27.79 0.00
N LEU A 246 9.56 -28.64 -0.29
CA LEU A 246 10.04 -29.65 0.64
C LEU A 246 10.67 -29.03 1.89
N ARG A 247 11.47 -27.98 1.76
CA ARG A 247 12.05 -27.26 2.91
C ARG A 247 10.97 -26.64 3.78
N LEU A 248 9.98 -25.96 3.17
CA LEU A 248 8.86 -25.40 3.92
C LEU A 248 8.03 -26.48 4.61
N GLY A 249 7.67 -27.56 3.89
CA GLY A 249 6.89 -28.66 4.43
C GLY A 249 7.61 -29.40 5.57
N ALA A 250 8.91 -29.68 5.41
CA ALA A 250 9.74 -30.27 6.45
C ALA A 250 9.86 -29.34 7.68
N TYR A 251 10.05 -28.04 7.47
CA TYR A 251 10.05 -27.06 8.56
C TYR A 251 8.72 -27.08 9.33
N GLU A 252 7.58 -27.04 8.64
CA GLU A 252 6.28 -27.10 9.30
C GLU A 252 6.04 -28.40 10.08
N LEU A 253 6.54 -29.53 9.57
CA LEU A 253 6.42 -30.83 10.24
C LEU A 253 7.28 -30.94 11.51
N LEU A 254 8.48 -30.37 11.48
CA LEU A 254 9.49 -30.59 12.52
C LEU A 254 9.52 -29.48 13.57
N HIS A 255 9.23 -28.23 13.18
CA HIS A 255 9.47 -27.04 13.99
C HIS A 255 8.20 -26.22 14.30
N THR A 256 7.01 -26.66 13.85
CA THR A 256 5.78 -25.93 14.14
C THR A 256 4.70 -26.81 14.77
N THR A 257 3.66 -26.18 15.29
CA THR A 257 2.46 -26.88 15.81
C THR A 257 1.44 -27.23 14.72
N THR A 258 1.79 -27.05 13.44
CA THR A 258 0.92 -27.39 12.33
C THR A 258 0.62 -28.90 12.34
N PRO A 259 -0.67 -29.33 12.31
CA PRO A 259 -0.97 -30.75 12.25
C PRO A 259 -0.33 -31.40 11.02
N ARG A 260 0.32 -32.55 11.19
CA ARG A 260 1.08 -33.25 10.12
C ARG A 260 0.29 -33.38 8.82
N LYS A 261 -0.97 -33.79 8.88
CA LYS A 261 -1.82 -33.91 7.69
C LYS A 261 -2.04 -32.57 6.97
N VAL A 262 -2.13 -31.47 7.72
CA VAL A 262 -2.31 -30.14 7.16
C VAL A 262 -1.03 -29.69 6.46
N ALA A 263 0.13 -29.83 7.10
CA ALA A 263 1.42 -29.46 6.51
C ALA A 263 1.66 -30.24 5.19
N ILE A 264 1.43 -31.54 5.17
CA ILE A 264 1.61 -32.38 3.97
C ILE A 264 0.61 -31.96 2.87
N ASN A 265 -0.68 -31.81 3.20
CA ASN A 265 -1.68 -31.43 2.20
C ASN A 265 -1.40 -30.05 1.59
N GLU A 266 -1.02 -29.07 2.39
CA GLU A 266 -0.65 -27.73 1.87
C GLU A 266 0.59 -27.78 0.99
N ALA A 267 1.61 -28.59 1.36
CA ALA A 267 2.78 -28.79 0.52
C ALA A 267 2.42 -29.46 -0.84
N ILE A 268 1.53 -30.44 -0.83
CA ILE A 268 1.02 -31.06 -2.06
C ILE A 268 0.32 -30.04 -2.96
N GLU A 269 -0.52 -29.17 -2.38
CA GLU A 269 -1.21 -28.12 -3.15
C GLU A 269 -0.23 -27.09 -3.72
N LEU A 270 0.82 -26.71 -2.97
CA LEU A 270 1.89 -25.84 -3.46
C LEU A 270 2.64 -26.49 -4.63
N ALA A 271 2.99 -27.77 -4.48
CA ALA A 271 3.66 -28.53 -5.54
C ALA A 271 2.79 -28.66 -6.80
N ARG A 272 1.47 -28.83 -6.66
CA ARG A 272 0.52 -28.83 -7.80
C ARG A 272 0.45 -27.48 -8.49
N ARG A 273 0.53 -26.40 -7.74
CA ARG A 273 0.37 -25.05 -8.26
C ARG A 273 1.63 -24.54 -8.97
N PHE A 274 2.80 -24.81 -8.41
CA PHE A 274 4.05 -24.22 -8.85
C PHE A 274 5.05 -25.20 -9.47
N GLY A 275 4.90 -26.50 -9.21
CA GLY A 275 5.80 -27.53 -9.69
C GLY A 275 5.34 -28.18 -11.00
N THR A 276 6.02 -29.27 -11.34
CA THR A 276 5.70 -30.10 -12.51
C THR A 276 4.53 -31.06 -12.25
N THR A 277 4.12 -31.79 -13.26
CA THR A 277 3.02 -32.78 -13.17
C THR A 277 3.25 -33.82 -12.06
N ASP A 278 4.50 -34.22 -11.80
CA ASP A 278 4.86 -35.24 -10.83
C ASP A 278 5.28 -34.70 -9.46
N SER A 279 5.52 -33.38 -9.35
CA SER A 279 5.99 -32.71 -8.14
C SER A 279 5.14 -33.05 -6.89
N HIS A 280 3.83 -33.05 -7.04
CA HIS A 280 2.90 -33.33 -5.94
C HIS A 280 3.04 -34.75 -5.37
N ARG A 281 3.35 -35.77 -6.22
CA ARG A 281 3.57 -37.16 -5.81
C ARG A 281 4.92 -37.29 -5.11
N PHE A 282 5.94 -36.66 -5.66
CA PHE A 282 7.29 -36.65 -5.10
C PHE A 282 7.29 -35.98 -3.71
N VAL A 283 6.73 -34.77 -3.59
CA VAL A 283 6.62 -34.04 -2.33
C VAL A 283 5.86 -34.84 -1.27
N ASN A 284 4.70 -35.44 -1.65
CA ASN A 284 3.93 -36.29 -0.73
C ASN A 284 4.78 -37.46 -0.21
N GLY A 285 5.45 -38.19 -1.09
CA GLY A 285 6.25 -39.35 -0.71
C GLY A 285 7.39 -39.02 0.24
N VAL A 286 8.06 -37.88 0.02
CA VAL A 286 9.17 -37.41 0.87
C VAL A 286 8.67 -36.95 2.24
N LEU A 287 7.66 -36.09 2.29
CA LEU A 287 7.12 -35.55 3.55
C LEU A 287 6.45 -36.63 4.41
N ASP A 288 5.79 -37.61 3.79
CA ASP A 288 5.25 -38.77 4.50
C ASP A 288 6.34 -39.61 5.19
N ARG A 289 7.51 -39.78 4.57
CA ARG A 289 8.65 -40.46 5.18
C ARG A 289 9.21 -39.68 6.37
N ILE A 290 9.37 -38.36 6.23
CA ILE A 290 9.77 -37.48 7.35
C ILE A 290 8.78 -37.57 8.50
N ALA A 291 7.48 -37.51 8.24
CA ALA A 291 6.43 -37.57 9.26
C ALA A 291 6.38 -38.90 10.03
N LYS A 292 6.97 -39.98 9.48
CA LYS A 292 7.02 -41.31 10.09
C LYS A 292 8.31 -41.55 10.86
N GLN A 293 9.30 -40.67 10.75
CA GLN A 293 10.51 -40.77 11.59
C GLN A 293 10.14 -40.56 13.06
N PRO A 294 10.72 -41.30 14.00
CA PRO A 294 10.39 -41.24 15.42
C PRO A 294 10.75 -39.92 16.08
#